data_9576be73c849bb443734b6c3cc19e5ed
#
_entry.id   9576be73c849bb443734b6c3cc19e5ed
#
_cell.length_a   1.000
_cell.length_b   1.000
_cell.length_c   1.000
_cell.angle_alpha   90.00
_cell.angle_beta   90.00
_cell.angle_gamma   90.00
#
_symmetry.space_group_name_H-M   'P 1'
#
loop_
_entity.id
_entity.type
_entity.pdbx_description
1 polymer ?
#
loop_
_entity_poly.entity_id
_entity_poly.type
_entity_poly.pdbx_seq_one_letter_code
_entity_poly.pdbx_strand_id
1 'polypeptide(L)'
;MPHDPRTLLEDIRQAAARVQQFTAGVTTDGYAQNELLRSAVERQFEIAAEALNRLLKLSPELAKGITDYRRIIDFRNLLSHGYDLVDHAIV
;
A
#
# COMPACT_ATOMS: atom_id res chain seq x y z
N MET A 1 -2.53 -0.32 23.05
CA MET A 1 -3.96 -0.38 22.78
C MET A 1 -4.24 -1.26 21.57
N PRO A 2 -5.15 -2.23 21.70
CA PRO A 2 -5.51 -3.02 20.53
C PRO A 2 -6.21 -2.11 19.51
N HIS A 3 -5.88 -2.32 18.25
CA HIS A 3 -6.50 -1.56 17.18
C HIS A 3 -7.90 -2.10 16.90
N ASP A 4 -8.87 -1.21 16.80
CA ASP A 4 -10.20 -1.56 16.33
C ASP A 4 -10.11 -1.94 14.85
N PRO A 5 -10.71 -3.07 14.42
CA PRO A 5 -10.71 -3.44 12.99
C PRO A 5 -11.20 -2.32 12.08
N ARG A 6 -12.16 -1.52 12.52
CA ARG A 6 -12.66 -0.39 11.72
C ARG A 6 -11.60 0.69 11.53
N THR A 7 -10.78 0.94 12.55
CA THR A 7 -9.67 1.89 12.44
C THR A 7 -8.64 1.40 11.42
N LEU A 8 -8.32 0.11 11.44
CA LEU A 8 -7.38 -0.48 10.49
C LEU A 8 -7.92 -0.41 9.06
N LEU A 9 -9.21 -0.68 8.86
CA LEU A 9 -9.85 -0.55 7.55
C LEU A 9 -9.77 0.89 7.06
N GLU A 10 -10.00 1.86 7.94
CA GLU A 10 -9.92 3.27 7.59
C GLU A 10 -8.49 3.67 7.22
N ASP A 11 -7.49 3.16 7.93
CA ASP A 11 -6.09 3.41 7.62
C ASP A 11 -5.74 2.91 6.22
N ILE A 12 -6.22 1.70 5.87
CA ILE A 12 -6.01 1.13 4.53
C ILE A 12 -6.69 1.99 3.48
N ARG A 13 -7.94 2.39 3.73
CA ARG A 13 -8.71 3.21 2.80
C ARG A 13 -8.03 4.55 2.55
N GLN A 14 -7.55 5.20 3.61
CA GLN A 14 -6.87 6.48 3.48
C GLN A 14 -5.55 6.35 2.73
N ALA A 15 -4.80 5.29 3.00
CA ALA A 15 -3.54 5.05 2.29
C ALA A 15 -3.79 4.84 0.79
N ALA A 16 -4.81 4.04 0.44
CA ALA A 16 -5.18 3.83 -0.96
C ALA A 16 -5.61 5.12 -1.64
N ALA A 17 -6.41 5.94 -0.95
CA ALA A 17 -6.85 7.23 -1.48
C ALA A 17 -5.67 8.16 -1.73
N ARG A 18 -4.68 8.17 -0.83
CA ARG A 18 -3.48 8.99 -1.00
C ARG A 18 -2.66 8.54 -2.21
N VAL A 19 -2.52 7.23 -2.41
CA VAL A 19 -1.81 6.71 -3.58
C VAL A 19 -2.50 7.20 -4.86
N GLN A 20 -3.81 7.09 -4.94
CA GLN A 20 -4.56 7.57 -6.09
C GLN A 20 -4.38 9.08 -6.29
N GLN A 21 -4.41 9.83 -5.21
CA GLN A 21 -4.25 11.28 -5.25
C GLN A 21 -2.84 11.67 -5.72
N PHE A 22 -1.81 11.01 -5.19
CA PHE A 22 -0.42 11.33 -5.52
C PHE A 22 -0.09 10.98 -6.97
N THR A 23 -0.71 9.94 -7.51
CA THR A 23 -0.41 9.45 -8.84
C THR A 23 -1.38 9.93 -9.91
N ALA A 24 -2.36 10.75 -9.56
CA ALA A 24 -3.34 11.27 -10.52
C ALA A 24 -2.62 12.06 -11.61
N GLY A 25 -2.82 11.67 -12.87
CA GLY A 25 -2.21 12.33 -14.02
C GLY A 25 -0.72 12.07 -14.20
N VAL A 26 -0.13 11.19 -13.40
CA VAL A 26 1.30 10.88 -13.47
C VAL A 26 1.52 9.73 -14.45
N THR A 27 2.47 9.94 -15.39
CA THR A 27 2.85 8.87 -16.32
C THR A 27 3.80 7.89 -15.64
N THR A 28 3.97 6.71 -16.23
CA THR A 28 4.94 5.71 -15.75
C THR A 28 6.35 6.30 -15.69
N ASP A 29 6.76 7.01 -16.74
CA ASP A 29 8.08 7.65 -16.77
C ASP A 29 8.19 8.75 -15.73
N GLY A 30 7.16 9.57 -15.58
CA GLY A 30 7.13 10.60 -14.56
C GLY A 30 7.27 10.04 -13.16
N TYR A 31 6.60 8.92 -12.88
CA TYR A 31 6.71 8.23 -11.61
C TYR A 31 8.14 7.72 -11.39
N ALA A 32 8.71 7.05 -12.40
CA ALA A 32 10.04 6.45 -12.28
C ALA A 32 11.13 7.49 -12.01
N GLN A 33 10.95 8.70 -12.53
CA GLN A 33 11.95 9.76 -12.38
C GLN A 33 11.71 10.68 -11.18
N ASN A 34 10.62 10.49 -10.45
CA ASN A 34 10.27 11.34 -9.32
C ASN A 34 10.50 10.61 -8.01
N GLU A 35 11.69 10.78 -7.44
CA GLU A 35 12.07 10.10 -6.19
C GLU A 35 11.14 10.47 -5.03
N LEU A 36 10.76 11.73 -4.91
CA LEU A 36 9.87 12.17 -3.85
C LEU A 36 8.52 11.48 -3.96
N LEU A 37 7.98 11.42 -5.16
CA LEU A 37 6.70 10.78 -5.41
C LEU A 37 6.78 9.28 -5.10
N ARG A 38 7.83 8.60 -5.55
CA ARG A 38 8.02 7.18 -5.25
C ARG A 38 8.08 6.94 -3.74
N SER A 39 8.82 7.75 -3.03
CA SER A 39 8.94 7.63 -1.58
C SER A 39 7.59 7.82 -0.88
N ALA A 40 6.81 8.79 -1.35
CA ALA A 40 5.48 9.04 -0.79
C ALA A 40 4.54 7.86 -1.03
N VAL A 41 4.53 7.30 -2.23
CA VAL A 41 3.70 6.14 -2.57
C VAL A 41 4.13 4.91 -1.78
N GLU A 42 5.43 4.66 -1.70
CA GLU A 42 5.97 3.53 -0.93
C GLU A 42 5.53 3.60 0.53
N ARG A 43 5.58 4.79 1.11
CA ARG A 43 5.15 4.97 2.50
C ARG A 43 3.69 4.60 2.68
N GLN A 44 2.83 4.96 1.74
CA GLN A 44 1.41 4.62 1.83
C GLN A 44 1.19 3.11 1.71
N PHE A 45 1.93 2.43 0.84
CA PHE A 45 1.86 0.97 0.76
C PHE A 45 2.35 0.30 2.04
N GLU A 46 3.39 0.82 2.67
CA GLU A 46 3.86 0.30 3.95
C GLU A 46 2.78 0.44 5.03
N ILE A 47 2.13 1.59 5.10
CA ILE A 47 1.05 1.84 6.05
C ILE A 47 -0.10 0.86 5.81
N ALA A 48 -0.52 0.73 4.55
CA ALA A 48 -1.62 -0.16 4.19
C ALA A 48 -1.29 -1.62 4.51
N ALA A 49 -0.09 -2.06 4.17
CA ALA A 49 0.33 -3.45 4.41
C ALA A 49 0.43 -3.76 5.90
N GLU A 50 0.96 -2.84 6.69
CA GLU A 50 1.03 -3.03 8.13
C GLU A 50 -0.35 -3.10 8.77
N ALA A 51 -1.23 -2.20 8.38
CA ALA A 51 -2.61 -2.22 8.86
C ALA A 51 -3.31 -3.51 8.45
N LEU A 52 -3.09 -3.96 7.22
CA LEU A 52 -3.68 -5.19 6.72
C LEU A 52 -3.17 -6.43 7.47
N ASN A 53 -1.88 -6.48 7.77
CA ASN A 53 -1.30 -7.57 8.55
C ASN A 53 -1.93 -7.64 9.95
N ARG A 54 -2.13 -6.49 10.59
CA ARG A 54 -2.78 -6.42 11.89
C ARG A 54 -4.25 -6.86 11.79
N LEU A 55 -4.92 -6.43 10.73
CA LEU A 55 -6.32 -6.81 10.50
C LEU A 55 -6.45 -8.32 10.28
N LEU A 56 -5.51 -8.94 9.56
CA LEU A 56 -5.50 -10.38 9.37
C LEU A 56 -5.42 -11.14 10.68
N LYS A 57 -4.70 -10.61 11.65
CA LYS A 57 -4.59 -11.22 12.99
C LYS A 57 -5.85 -11.03 13.82
N LEU A 58 -6.49 -9.86 13.71
CA LEU A 58 -7.67 -9.52 14.50
C LEU A 58 -8.95 -10.07 13.88
N SER A 59 -9.08 -10.00 12.58
CA SER A 59 -10.29 -10.37 11.86
C SER A 59 -9.97 -10.83 10.45
N PRO A 60 -9.53 -12.10 10.29
CA PRO A 60 -9.16 -12.60 8.96
C PRO A 60 -10.28 -12.47 7.93
N GLU A 61 -11.52 -12.60 8.35
CA GLU A 61 -12.67 -12.49 7.45
C GLU A 61 -12.77 -11.10 6.81
N LEU A 62 -12.60 -10.07 7.62
CA LEU A 62 -12.64 -8.69 7.11
C LEU A 62 -11.46 -8.41 6.19
N ALA A 63 -10.28 -8.88 6.55
CA ALA A 63 -9.08 -8.66 5.75
C ALA A 63 -9.20 -9.32 4.38
N LYS A 64 -9.70 -10.54 4.34
CA LYS A 64 -9.87 -11.29 3.09
C LYS A 64 -10.93 -10.69 2.19
N GLY A 65 -11.84 -9.89 2.74
CA GLY A 65 -12.84 -9.16 1.97
C GLY A 65 -12.29 -7.95 1.24
N ILE A 66 -11.06 -7.52 1.55
CA ILE A 66 -10.44 -6.39 0.86
C ILE A 66 -9.90 -6.85 -0.48
N THR A 67 -10.34 -6.19 -1.53
CA THR A 67 -9.85 -6.47 -2.88
C THR A 67 -8.34 -6.26 -2.94
N ASP A 68 -7.64 -7.22 -3.51
CA ASP A 68 -6.20 -7.16 -3.73
C ASP A 68 -5.35 -7.09 -2.46
N TYR A 69 -5.86 -7.61 -1.32
CA TYR A 69 -5.10 -7.54 -0.07
C TYR A 69 -3.72 -8.21 -0.18
N ARG A 70 -3.62 -9.31 -0.92
CA ARG A 70 -2.35 -10.01 -1.14
C ARG A 70 -1.40 -9.18 -1.98
N ARG A 71 -1.91 -8.47 -2.96
CA ARG A 71 -1.10 -7.61 -3.82
C ARG A 71 -0.49 -6.46 -3.05
N ILE A 72 -1.21 -5.90 -2.09
CA ILE A 72 -0.69 -4.84 -1.22
C ILE A 72 0.50 -5.37 -0.41
N ILE A 73 0.36 -6.54 0.19
CA ILE A 73 1.42 -7.15 0.98
C ILE A 73 2.61 -7.51 0.09
N ASP A 74 2.36 -8.12 -1.06
CA ASP A 74 3.41 -8.53 -1.99
C ASP A 74 4.19 -7.33 -2.51
N PHE A 75 3.51 -6.25 -2.85
CA PHE A 75 4.15 -5.03 -3.32
C PHE A 75 5.05 -4.43 -2.24
N ARG A 76 4.56 -4.37 -1.01
CA ARG A 76 5.36 -3.89 0.13
C ARG A 76 6.60 -4.75 0.32
N ASN A 77 6.49 -6.07 0.18
CA ASN A 77 7.62 -6.98 0.33
C ASN A 77 8.66 -6.76 -0.78
N LEU A 78 8.21 -6.54 -2.00
CA LEU A 78 9.10 -6.20 -3.11
C LEU A 78 9.87 -4.91 -2.83
N LEU A 79 9.19 -3.89 -2.34
CA LEU A 79 9.84 -2.62 -1.99
C LEU A 79 10.88 -2.79 -0.90
N SER A 80 10.62 -3.68 0.06
CA SER A 80 11.53 -3.90 1.18
C SER A 80 12.75 -4.75 0.82
N HIS A 81 12.60 -5.69 -0.11
CA HIS A 81 13.61 -6.71 -0.38
C HIS A 81 14.26 -6.64 -1.75
N GLY A 82 13.67 -5.92 -2.68
CA GLY A 82 14.19 -5.89 -4.03
C GLY A 82 13.72 -4.66 -4.78
N TYR A 83 14.02 -3.51 -4.21
CA TYR A 83 13.58 -2.26 -4.81
C TYR A 83 14.00 -2.15 -6.28
N ASP A 84 15.22 -2.57 -6.58
CA ASP A 84 15.75 -2.51 -7.95
C ASP A 84 15.00 -3.43 -8.89
N LEU A 85 14.26 -4.40 -8.36
CA LEU A 85 13.48 -5.35 -9.14
C LEU A 85 12.05 -4.90 -9.35
N VAL A 86 11.64 -3.81 -8.71
CA VAL A 86 10.28 -3.30 -8.86
C VAL A 86 10.11 -2.72 -10.26
N ASP A 87 9.11 -3.21 -10.97
CA ASP A 87 8.71 -2.61 -12.24
C ASP A 87 7.77 -1.45 -11.93
N HIS A 88 8.23 -0.25 -12.16
CA HIS A 88 7.45 0.97 -11.88
C HIS A 88 6.15 1.03 -12.68
N ALA A 89 6.05 0.28 -13.76
CA ALA A 89 4.83 0.21 -14.54
C ALA A 89 3.69 -0.49 -13.79
N ILE A 90 4.01 -1.27 -12.77
CA ILE A 90 3.02 -1.95 -11.94
C ILE A 90 2.27 -0.95 -11.03
N VAL A 91 2.94 0.10 -10.65
CA VAL A 91 2.37 1.12 -9.79
C VAL A 91 1.48 2.05 -10.58
#